data_c41d762e3508263be4c9abcbc15a9de9
#
_entry.id   c41d762e3508263be4c9abcbc15a9de9
#
_cell.length_a   1.000
_cell.length_b   1.000
_cell.length_c   1.000
_cell.angle_alpha   90.00
_cell.angle_beta   90.00
_cell.angle_gamma   90.00
#
_symmetry.space_group_name_H-M   'P 1'
#
loop_
_entity.id
_entity.type
_entity.pdbx_description
1 polymer ?
#
loop_
_entity_poly.entity_id
_entity_poly.type
_entity_poly.pdbx_seq_one_letter_code
_entity_poly.pdbx_strand_id
1 'polypeptide(L)'
;MMKSYKVLSDRQKQFQPKNERGFTLVELIVTIAVLAILTMIATPYILEQLARMEAKRIESQIRNTLTLAKAESYIRRQDLLVCLSNSGGLCHRDSYKQLLLFSDRNNNNNFDLGVDDLLEQQALEPKYSTLYLRVGDKRHYTKFWGDSGKPRGHFGHFKYCPTSTYNHTMYQISFSQGGRVTYKPNASYPTDCGK
;
A
#
# COMPACT_ATOMS: atom_id res chain seq x y z
N MET A 1 -15.44 -69.14 56.97
CA MET A 1 -14.57 -68.37 56.06
C MET A 1 -15.15 -66.97 55.91
N MET A 2 -14.67 -65.99 56.66
CA MET A 2 -15.11 -64.59 56.61
C MET A 2 -14.06 -63.79 55.84
N LYS A 3 -14.45 -63.25 54.73
CA LYS A 3 -13.61 -62.31 53.89
C LYS A 3 -13.86 -60.89 54.41
N SER A 4 -12.82 -60.30 54.95
CA SER A 4 -12.77 -58.92 55.44
C SER A 4 -12.71 -57.97 54.21
N TYR A 5 -13.68 -57.06 54.08
CA TYR A 5 -13.64 -55.99 53.11
C TYR A 5 -12.96 -54.76 53.69
N LYS A 6 -11.82 -54.42 53.12
CA LYS A 6 -11.04 -53.20 53.42
C LYS A 6 -11.72 -52.01 52.79
N VAL A 7 -12.32 -51.12 53.58
CA VAL A 7 -12.89 -49.88 53.14
C VAL A 7 -11.71 -48.93 52.75
N LEU A 8 -11.61 -48.62 51.50
CA LEU A 8 -10.70 -47.61 51.01
C LEU A 8 -11.28 -46.23 51.35
N SER A 9 -10.62 -45.56 52.28
CA SER A 9 -10.89 -44.16 52.63
C SER A 9 -10.53 -43.26 51.41
N ASP A 10 -11.57 -42.74 50.77
CA ASP A 10 -11.46 -41.78 49.68
C ASP A 10 -10.98 -40.43 50.25
N ARG A 11 -9.75 -40.04 49.88
CA ARG A 11 -9.19 -38.74 50.23
C ARG A 11 -9.93 -37.69 49.41
N GLN A 12 -10.92 -37.08 49.98
CA GLN A 12 -11.49 -35.85 49.46
C GLN A 12 -10.39 -34.78 49.44
N LYS A 13 -9.85 -34.48 48.25
CA LYS A 13 -9.04 -33.29 48.03
C LYS A 13 -9.96 -32.08 48.28
N GLN A 14 -9.79 -31.43 49.42
CA GLN A 14 -10.40 -30.15 49.71
C GLN A 14 -9.90 -29.16 48.65
N PHE A 15 -10.80 -28.77 47.77
CA PHE A 15 -10.61 -27.66 46.83
C PHE A 15 -10.59 -26.39 47.69
N GLN A 16 -9.42 -25.88 48.04
CA GLN A 16 -9.29 -24.57 48.65
C GLN A 16 -9.64 -23.54 47.59
N PRO A 17 -10.67 -22.70 47.76
CA PRO A 17 -10.94 -21.62 46.84
C PRO A 17 -9.76 -20.67 46.90
N LYS A 18 -9.08 -20.54 45.76
CA LYS A 18 -8.04 -19.54 45.55
C LYS A 18 -8.70 -18.18 45.77
N ASN A 19 -8.19 -17.42 46.71
CA ASN A 19 -8.71 -16.10 47.06
C ASN A 19 -8.56 -15.18 45.85
N GLU A 20 -9.56 -15.11 45.00
CA GLU A 20 -9.61 -14.22 43.87
C GLU A 20 -9.85 -12.80 44.40
N ARG A 21 -8.78 -12.04 44.50
CA ARG A 21 -8.88 -10.62 44.84
C ARG A 21 -9.46 -9.90 43.63
N GLY A 22 -10.72 -9.50 43.71
CA GLY A 22 -11.36 -8.65 42.72
C GLY A 22 -10.70 -7.27 42.68
N PHE A 23 -10.66 -6.66 41.50
CA PHE A 23 -10.20 -5.29 41.34
C PHE A 23 -11.09 -4.31 42.11
N THR A 24 -10.48 -3.35 42.77
CA THR A 24 -11.23 -2.26 43.38
C THR A 24 -11.72 -1.27 42.33
N LEU A 25 -12.86 -0.61 42.61
CA LEU A 25 -13.40 0.41 41.71
C LEU A 25 -12.39 1.56 41.45
N VAL A 26 -11.63 1.92 42.49
CA VAL A 26 -10.57 2.97 42.40
C VAL A 26 -9.46 2.52 41.49
N GLU A 27 -9.00 1.27 41.58
CA GLU A 27 -7.95 0.74 40.70
C GLU A 27 -8.40 0.72 39.23
N LEU A 28 -9.66 0.40 38.95
CA LEU A 28 -10.23 0.46 37.63
C LEU A 28 -10.21 1.90 37.09
N ILE A 29 -10.67 2.89 37.90
CA ILE A 29 -10.68 4.29 37.47
C ILE A 29 -9.26 4.80 37.19
N VAL A 30 -8.30 4.47 38.04
CA VAL A 30 -6.90 4.87 37.86
C VAL A 30 -6.31 4.25 36.60
N THR A 31 -6.56 2.97 36.34
CA THR A 31 -6.04 2.29 35.15
C THR A 31 -6.60 2.89 33.85
N ILE A 32 -7.91 3.16 33.77
CA ILE A 32 -8.49 3.80 32.58
C ILE A 32 -7.99 5.22 32.40
N ALA A 33 -7.77 5.99 33.46
CA ALA A 33 -7.21 7.34 33.39
C ALA A 33 -5.79 7.33 32.82
N VAL A 34 -4.93 6.41 33.31
CA VAL A 34 -3.56 6.24 32.78
C VAL A 34 -3.58 5.80 31.32
N LEU A 35 -4.41 4.82 30.96
CA LEU A 35 -4.55 4.38 29.56
C LEU A 35 -5.03 5.51 28.64
N ALA A 36 -5.95 6.35 29.09
CA ALA A 36 -6.42 7.50 28.32
C ALA A 36 -5.28 8.49 28.01
N ILE A 37 -4.42 8.80 29.00
CA ILE A 37 -3.27 9.68 28.80
C ILE A 37 -2.27 9.06 27.82
N LEU A 38 -1.95 7.77 27.97
CA LEU A 38 -1.01 7.08 27.09
C LEU A 38 -1.51 7.03 25.63
N THR A 39 -2.80 6.79 25.42
CA THR A 39 -3.38 6.76 24.07
C THR A 39 -3.36 8.14 23.39
N MET A 40 -3.57 9.22 24.11
CA MET A 40 -3.48 10.58 23.57
C MET A 40 -2.10 10.89 22.98
N ILE A 41 -1.04 10.41 23.62
CA ILE A 41 0.34 10.63 23.16
C ILE A 41 0.71 9.66 22.04
N ALA A 42 0.30 8.39 22.15
CA ALA A 42 0.69 7.35 21.20
C ALA A 42 0.02 7.49 19.82
N THR A 43 -1.23 7.94 19.77
CA THR A 43 -2.03 8.00 18.53
C THR A 43 -1.36 8.77 17.40
N PRO A 44 -0.85 10.03 17.58
CA PRO A 44 -0.25 10.77 16.49
C PRO A 44 1.00 10.08 15.92
N TYR A 45 1.82 9.46 16.77
CA TYR A 45 3.01 8.73 16.32
C TYR A 45 2.66 7.50 15.48
N ILE A 46 1.62 6.76 15.87
CA ILE A 46 1.16 5.58 15.12
C ILE A 46 0.64 5.99 13.75
N LEU A 47 -0.16 7.05 13.65
CA LEU A 47 -0.69 7.54 12.37
C LEU A 47 0.43 8.01 11.43
N GLU A 48 1.44 8.69 11.96
CA GLU A 48 2.61 9.09 11.17
C GLU A 48 3.39 7.88 10.64
N GLN A 49 3.58 6.85 11.47
CA GLN A 49 4.23 5.62 11.04
C GLN A 49 3.42 4.89 9.97
N LEU A 50 2.10 4.82 10.09
CA LEU A 50 1.23 4.23 9.07
C LEU A 50 1.32 4.99 7.74
N ALA A 51 1.33 6.33 7.78
CA ALA A 51 1.50 7.15 6.58
C ALA A 51 2.87 6.92 5.92
N ARG A 52 3.95 6.80 6.69
CA ARG A 52 5.29 6.47 6.19
C ARG A 52 5.36 5.07 5.57
N MET A 53 4.71 4.08 6.19
CA MET A 53 4.64 2.73 5.66
C MET A 53 3.86 2.67 4.35
N GLU A 54 2.73 3.39 4.26
CA GLU A 54 1.97 3.53 3.02
C GLU A 54 2.82 4.15 1.91
N ALA A 55 3.53 5.25 2.20
CA ALA A 55 4.39 5.92 1.25
C ALA A 55 5.45 4.97 0.66
N LYS A 56 6.12 4.17 1.51
CA LYS A 56 7.12 3.18 1.08
C LYS A 56 6.50 2.02 0.28
N ARG A 57 5.33 1.54 0.70
CA ARG A 57 4.61 0.49 -0.02
C ARG A 57 4.28 0.93 -1.43
N ILE A 58 3.67 2.09 -1.58
CA ILE A 58 3.27 2.65 -2.89
C ILE A 58 4.51 2.96 -3.75
N GLU A 59 5.58 3.50 -3.16
CA GLU A 59 6.86 3.68 -3.86
C GLU A 59 7.35 2.38 -4.47
N SER A 60 7.42 1.32 -3.66
CA SER A 60 7.89 0.00 -4.09
C SER A 60 7.00 -0.58 -5.19
N GLN A 61 5.68 -0.50 -5.04
CA GLN A 61 4.73 -0.99 -6.04
C GLN A 61 4.92 -0.29 -7.39
N ILE A 62 4.94 1.05 -7.41
CA ILE A 62 5.13 1.81 -8.66
C ILE A 62 6.48 1.48 -9.31
N ARG A 63 7.56 1.45 -8.54
CA ARG A 63 8.90 1.14 -9.08
C ARG A 63 8.97 -0.27 -9.64
N ASN A 64 8.40 -1.25 -8.95
CA ASN A 64 8.37 -2.64 -9.39
C ASN A 64 7.57 -2.77 -10.69
N THR A 65 6.36 -2.21 -10.76
CA THR A 65 5.53 -2.24 -11.98
C THR A 65 6.22 -1.55 -13.17
N LEU A 66 6.87 -0.39 -12.98
CA LEU A 66 7.61 0.27 -14.06
C LEU A 66 8.83 -0.55 -14.51
N THR A 67 9.51 -1.22 -13.59
CA THR A 67 10.65 -2.09 -13.91
C THR A 67 10.18 -3.35 -14.64
N LEU A 68 9.07 -3.93 -14.19
CA LEU A 68 8.42 -5.06 -14.85
C LEU A 68 7.94 -4.69 -16.25
N ALA A 69 7.26 -3.55 -16.41
CA ALA A 69 6.82 -3.04 -17.72
C ALA A 69 7.96 -2.94 -18.71
N LYS A 70 9.11 -2.40 -18.28
CA LYS A 70 10.32 -2.31 -19.09
C LYS A 70 10.84 -3.68 -19.50
N ALA A 71 10.93 -4.62 -18.58
CA ALA A 71 11.44 -5.97 -18.84
C ALA A 71 10.50 -6.77 -19.73
N GLU A 72 9.22 -6.83 -19.37
CA GLU A 72 8.20 -7.60 -20.09
C GLU A 72 7.95 -7.07 -21.50
N SER A 73 7.91 -5.74 -21.70
CA SER A 73 7.74 -5.17 -23.05
C SER A 73 8.88 -5.62 -23.98
N TYR A 74 10.12 -5.61 -23.50
CA TYR A 74 11.28 -6.05 -24.27
C TYR A 74 11.29 -7.56 -24.54
N ILE A 75 10.97 -8.37 -23.52
CA ILE A 75 10.96 -9.84 -23.60
C ILE A 75 9.85 -10.33 -24.55
N ARG A 76 8.64 -9.78 -24.40
CA ARG A 76 7.48 -10.18 -25.21
C ARG A 76 7.46 -9.53 -26.59
N ARG A 77 8.31 -8.55 -26.85
CA ARG A 77 8.28 -7.73 -28.07
C ARG A 77 6.91 -7.07 -28.30
N GLN A 78 6.24 -6.70 -27.22
CA GLN A 78 4.91 -6.08 -27.25
C GLN A 78 4.94 -4.76 -26.49
N ASP A 79 4.18 -3.81 -26.97
CA ASP A 79 3.98 -2.54 -26.30
C ASP A 79 3.14 -2.76 -25.04
N LEU A 80 3.61 -2.24 -23.92
CA LEU A 80 2.91 -2.33 -22.65
C LEU A 80 2.58 -0.95 -22.08
N LEU A 81 1.38 -0.79 -21.58
CA LEU A 81 0.89 0.43 -20.96
C LEU A 81 0.87 0.30 -19.44
N VAL A 82 1.24 1.37 -18.76
CA VAL A 82 1.07 1.52 -17.32
C VAL A 82 0.23 2.74 -17.05
N CYS A 83 -0.84 2.59 -16.28
CA CYS A 83 -1.70 3.71 -15.90
C CYS A 83 -2.28 3.57 -14.49
N LEU A 84 -2.75 4.68 -13.94
CA LEU A 84 -3.59 4.70 -12.73
C LEU A 84 -5.05 4.51 -13.14
N SER A 85 -5.80 3.73 -12.36
CA SER A 85 -7.23 3.52 -12.59
C SER A 85 -8.01 3.52 -11.27
N ASN A 86 -9.26 3.92 -11.29
CA ASN A 86 -10.15 3.85 -10.13
C ASN A 86 -10.94 2.53 -10.08
N SER A 87 -11.58 2.19 -11.19
CA SER A 87 -12.35 0.95 -11.37
C SER A 87 -12.74 0.85 -12.84
N GLY A 88 -12.98 -0.38 -13.31
CA GLY A 88 -13.46 -0.59 -14.68
C GLY A 88 -12.41 -0.39 -15.79
N GLY A 89 -11.11 -0.34 -15.45
CA GLY A 89 -10.04 -0.34 -16.46
C GLY A 89 -9.69 1.01 -17.08
N LEU A 90 -10.51 2.04 -16.90
CA LEU A 90 -10.24 3.37 -17.47
C LEU A 90 -9.00 4.00 -16.82
N CYS A 91 -8.09 4.44 -17.66
CA CYS A 91 -6.86 5.10 -17.26
C CYS A 91 -7.09 6.58 -16.96
N HIS A 92 -6.63 7.05 -15.80
CA HIS A 92 -6.77 8.43 -15.35
C HIS A 92 -5.44 9.00 -14.86
N ARG A 93 -5.26 10.32 -15.00
CA ARG A 93 -4.06 11.01 -14.50
C ARG A 93 -4.07 11.22 -12.99
N ASP A 94 -5.24 11.28 -12.40
CA ASP A 94 -5.51 11.67 -11.01
C ASP A 94 -6.30 10.57 -10.30
N SER A 95 -5.92 9.33 -10.56
CA SER A 95 -6.54 8.13 -10.01
C SER A 95 -5.64 7.50 -8.95
N TYR A 96 -6.20 6.80 -8.00
CA TYR A 96 -5.43 6.30 -6.87
C TYR A 96 -5.78 4.89 -6.40
N LYS A 97 -6.82 4.26 -6.94
CA LYS A 97 -7.23 2.94 -6.43
C LYS A 97 -6.29 1.82 -6.84
N GLN A 98 -5.87 1.83 -8.09
CA GLN A 98 -5.04 0.75 -8.64
C GLN A 98 -4.07 1.25 -9.70
N LEU A 99 -2.97 0.49 -9.85
CA LEU A 99 -1.98 0.63 -10.91
C LEU A 99 -2.13 -0.58 -11.83
N LEU A 100 -2.30 -0.36 -13.12
CA LEU A 100 -2.46 -1.40 -14.13
C LEU A 100 -1.24 -1.44 -15.04
N LEU A 101 -0.81 -2.66 -15.38
CA LEU A 101 0.15 -2.97 -16.44
C LEU A 101 -0.51 -3.95 -17.40
N PHE A 102 -0.68 -3.57 -18.66
CA PHE A 102 -1.40 -4.34 -19.66
C PHE A 102 -0.88 -4.11 -21.08
N SER A 103 -1.22 -5.03 -22.00
CA SER A 103 -1.04 -4.87 -23.43
C SER A 103 -2.38 -4.44 -24.05
N ASP A 104 -2.39 -3.25 -24.62
CA ASP A 104 -3.57 -2.65 -25.28
C ASP A 104 -3.67 -3.17 -26.71
N ARG A 105 -4.61 -4.08 -26.97
CA ARG A 105 -4.78 -4.73 -28.27
C ARG A 105 -5.64 -3.91 -29.25
N ASN A 106 -6.57 -3.13 -28.72
CA ASN A 106 -7.48 -2.31 -29.53
C ASN A 106 -7.00 -0.87 -29.72
N ASN A 107 -5.86 -0.50 -29.11
CA ASN A 107 -5.22 0.82 -29.18
C ASN A 107 -6.10 1.99 -28.71
N ASN A 108 -6.93 1.76 -27.69
CA ASN A 108 -7.77 2.82 -27.12
C ASN A 108 -7.14 3.49 -25.86
N ASN A 109 -5.96 3.00 -25.41
CA ASN A 109 -5.18 3.46 -24.26
C ASN A 109 -5.89 3.32 -22.91
N ASN A 110 -6.86 2.41 -22.82
CA ASN A 110 -7.53 1.98 -21.61
C ASN A 110 -7.44 0.46 -21.50
N PHE A 111 -7.70 -0.07 -20.33
CA PHE A 111 -7.76 -1.52 -20.16
C PHE A 111 -9.19 -2.02 -20.33
N ASP A 112 -9.43 -2.90 -21.28
CA ASP A 112 -10.70 -3.53 -21.57
C ASP A 112 -10.66 -5.02 -21.23
N LEU A 113 -11.46 -5.40 -20.23
CA LEU A 113 -11.54 -6.79 -19.79
C LEU A 113 -12.04 -7.70 -20.94
N GLY A 114 -11.29 -8.77 -21.22
CA GLY A 114 -11.60 -9.73 -22.29
C GLY A 114 -11.11 -9.33 -23.69
N VAL A 115 -10.55 -8.14 -23.87
CA VAL A 115 -9.92 -7.68 -25.09
C VAL A 115 -8.41 -7.57 -24.90
N ASP A 116 -7.98 -6.91 -23.83
CA ASP A 116 -6.60 -6.64 -23.52
C ASP A 116 -5.99 -7.70 -22.61
N ASP A 117 -4.68 -7.82 -22.64
CA ASP A 117 -3.95 -8.75 -21.76
C ASP A 117 -3.47 -8.00 -20.52
N LEU A 118 -4.08 -8.26 -19.37
CA LEU A 118 -3.63 -7.76 -18.08
C LEU A 118 -2.39 -8.57 -17.61
N LEU A 119 -1.27 -7.87 -17.39
CA LEU A 119 -0.04 -8.49 -16.88
C LEU A 119 0.05 -8.34 -15.36
N GLU A 120 -0.28 -7.15 -14.84
CA GLU A 120 -0.22 -6.87 -13.41
C GLU A 120 -1.28 -5.85 -13.00
N GLN A 121 -1.86 -6.06 -11.84
CA GLN A 121 -2.76 -5.13 -11.19
C GLN A 121 -2.34 -4.97 -9.73
N GLN A 122 -1.96 -3.76 -9.34
CA GLN A 122 -1.59 -3.43 -7.98
C GLN A 122 -2.67 -2.57 -7.33
N ALA A 123 -3.25 -3.06 -6.22
CA ALA A 123 -4.12 -2.25 -5.39
C ALA A 123 -3.28 -1.22 -4.62
N LEU A 124 -3.49 0.05 -4.87
CA LEU A 124 -2.78 1.15 -4.22
C LEU A 124 -3.55 1.65 -2.99
N GLU A 125 -4.81 2.01 -3.16
CA GLU A 125 -5.77 2.44 -2.14
C GLU A 125 -5.15 3.28 -1.01
N PRO A 126 -4.52 4.43 -1.33
CA PRO A 126 -3.89 5.27 -0.33
C PRO A 126 -4.95 5.88 0.61
N LYS A 127 -4.66 5.85 1.91
CA LYS A 127 -5.50 6.45 2.95
C LYS A 127 -4.98 7.83 3.37
N TYR A 128 -3.67 8.03 3.28
CA TYR A 128 -2.99 9.23 3.76
C TYR A 128 -2.49 10.13 2.64
N SER A 129 -2.77 9.79 1.36
CA SER A 129 -2.25 10.50 0.21
C SER A 129 -3.16 10.44 -1.00
N THR A 130 -2.81 11.24 -2.00
CA THR A 130 -3.33 11.17 -3.37
C THR A 130 -2.19 10.90 -4.34
N LEU A 131 -2.50 10.25 -5.45
CA LEU A 131 -1.52 9.91 -6.48
C LEU A 131 -1.87 10.62 -7.78
N TYR A 132 -0.82 11.07 -8.48
CA TYR A 132 -0.94 11.71 -9.77
C TYR A 132 0.07 11.12 -10.73
N LEU A 133 -0.38 10.84 -11.96
CA LEU A 133 0.48 10.49 -13.08
C LEU A 133 0.63 11.71 -13.98
N ARG A 134 1.86 12.09 -14.26
CA ARG A 134 2.20 13.20 -15.17
C ARG A 134 3.14 12.69 -16.25
N VAL A 135 2.61 12.55 -17.45
CA VAL A 135 3.32 12.12 -18.68
C VAL A 135 3.26 13.24 -19.70
N GLY A 136 4.25 13.32 -20.56
CA GLY A 136 4.29 14.29 -21.65
C GLY A 136 3.00 14.31 -22.46
N ASP A 137 2.66 15.44 -23.05
CA ASP A 137 1.42 15.68 -23.81
C ASP A 137 0.13 15.44 -22.99
N LYS A 138 0.22 15.59 -21.67
CA LYS A 138 -0.93 15.41 -20.76
C LYS A 138 -1.59 14.03 -20.85
N ARG A 139 -0.83 12.98 -21.24
CA ARG A 139 -1.35 11.62 -21.33
C ARG A 139 -1.72 11.07 -19.95
N HIS A 140 -2.67 10.14 -19.93
CA HIS A 140 -3.13 9.45 -18.73
C HIS A 140 -2.49 8.07 -18.54
N TYR A 141 -1.52 7.70 -19.38
CA TYR A 141 -0.76 6.46 -19.34
C TYR A 141 0.70 6.71 -19.73
N THR A 142 1.58 5.78 -19.37
CA THR A 142 2.93 5.66 -19.96
C THR A 142 3.03 4.38 -20.76
N LYS A 143 3.73 4.40 -21.88
CA LYS A 143 3.88 3.28 -22.81
C LYS A 143 5.34 2.85 -22.88
N PHE A 144 5.60 1.59 -22.71
CA PHE A 144 6.90 0.94 -22.88
C PHE A 144 6.89 0.19 -24.21
N TRP A 145 7.81 0.55 -25.09
CA TRP A 145 7.85 0.01 -26.44
C TRP A 145 8.48 -1.39 -26.47
N GLY A 146 7.87 -2.33 -27.19
CA GLY A 146 8.32 -3.71 -27.28
C GLY A 146 9.66 -3.91 -27.99
N ASP A 147 10.11 -2.96 -28.80
CA ASP A 147 11.40 -3.01 -29.48
C ASP A 147 12.59 -2.71 -28.57
N SER A 148 12.39 -1.97 -27.48
CA SER A 148 13.47 -1.43 -26.66
C SER A 148 13.23 -1.50 -25.14
N GLY A 149 12.01 -1.77 -24.71
CA GLY A 149 11.64 -1.67 -23.29
C GLY A 149 11.71 -0.24 -22.75
N LYS A 150 11.64 0.79 -23.59
CA LYS A 150 11.85 2.19 -23.18
C LYS A 150 10.58 3.02 -23.41
N PRO A 151 10.23 3.94 -22.50
CA PRO A 151 9.04 4.78 -22.65
C PRO A 151 9.34 6.02 -23.51
N ARG A 152 9.83 5.82 -24.73
CA ARG A 152 10.17 6.89 -25.68
C ARG A 152 8.93 7.74 -26.00
N GLY A 153 9.02 9.06 -25.75
CA GLY A 153 7.87 9.96 -25.92
C GLY A 153 6.79 9.86 -24.84
N HIS A 154 6.90 8.89 -23.92
CA HIS A 154 5.96 8.66 -22.81
C HIS A 154 6.62 8.74 -21.43
N PHE A 155 7.68 9.52 -21.31
CA PHE A 155 8.37 9.76 -20.04
C PHE A 155 7.58 10.71 -19.13
N GLY A 156 7.86 10.62 -17.83
CA GLY A 156 7.13 11.43 -16.86
C GLY A 156 7.45 11.05 -15.42
N HIS A 157 6.48 11.23 -14.56
CA HIS A 157 6.61 10.88 -13.15
C HIS A 157 5.25 10.59 -12.49
N PHE A 158 5.29 9.75 -11.47
CA PHE A 158 4.24 9.62 -10.48
C PHE A 158 4.54 10.56 -9.33
N LYS A 159 3.55 11.31 -8.86
CA LYS A 159 3.62 12.13 -7.66
C LYS A 159 2.86 11.43 -6.53
N TYR A 160 3.51 11.30 -5.38
CA TYR A 160 2.87 10.91 -4.14
C TYR A 160 2.65 12.16 -3.31
N CYS A 161 1.40 12.52 -3.09
CA CYS A 161 0.99 13.75 -2.44
C CYS A 161 0.23 13.41 -1.16
N PRO A 162 0.91 13.43 0.00
CA PRO A 162 0.25 13.17 1.27
C PRO A 162 -0.75 14.27 1.62
N THR A 163 -1.72 13.92 2.46
CA THR A 163 -2.59 14.93 3.08
C THR A 163 -1.75 15.92 3.89
N SER A 164 -2.27 17.12 4.15
CA SER A 164 -1.54 18.24 4.75
C SER A 164 -0.75 17.89 6.03
N THR A 165 -1.22 16.91 6.79
CA THR A 165 -0.62 16.48 8.06
C THR A 165 0.69 15.69 7.87
N TYR A 166 0.98 15.13 6.68
CA TYR A 166 2.08 14.20 6.44
C TYR A 166 3.02 14.65 5.31
N ASN A 167 3.20 15.94 5.11
CA ASN A 167 3.94 16.53 3.98
C ASN A 167 5.39 16.03 3.83
N HIS A 168 6.02 15.55 4.90
CA HIS A 168 7.39 15.04 4.86
C HIS A 168 7.54 13.71 4.09
N THR A 169 6.45 13.01 3.80
CA THR A 169 6.46 11.77 3.00
C THR A 169 6.30 12.02 1.50
N MET A 170 6.20 13.26 1.06
CA MET A 170 6.03 13.66 -0.34
C MET A 170 7.23 13.27 -1.21
N TYR A 171 6.98 12.70 -2.40
CA TYR A 171 8.03 12.32 -3.36
C TYR A 171 7.50 12.20 -4.78
N GLN A 172 8.44 12.06 -5.72
CA GLN A 172 8.16 11.69 -7.12
C GLN A 172 8.93 10.43 -7.51
N ILE A 173 8.34 9.61 -8.36
CA ILE A 173 9.01 8.51 -9.04
C ILE A 173 9.04 8.88 -10.52
N SER A 174 10.21 9.30 -11.02
CA SER A 174 10.39 9.70 -12.40
C SER A 174 10.88 8.53 -13.24
N PHE A 175 10.42 8.48 -14.47
CA PHE A 175 10.90 7.55 -15.51
C PHE A 175 11.29 8.34 -16.75
N SER A 176 12.54 8.15 -17.16
CA SER A 176 13.13 8.88 -18.29
C SER A 176 12.83 8.19 -19.62
N GLN A 177 13.07 8.87 -20.75
CA GLN A 177 12.99 8.27 -22.10
C GLN A 177 13.82 7.00 -22.27
N GLY A 178 14.94 6.88 -21.55
CA GLY A 178 15.78 5.68 -21.54
C GLY A 178 15.26 4.55 -20.64
N GLY A 179 14.12 4.72 -19.97
CA GLY A 179 13.55 3.73 -19.06
C GLY A 179 14.27 3.65 -17.69
N ARG A 180 14.96 4.73 -17.29
CA ARG A 180 15.54 4.83 -15.94
C ARG A 180 14.45 5.27 -14.96
N VAL A 181 14.18 4.46 -13.95
CA VAL A 181 13.27 4.77 -12.85
C VAL A 181 14.07 5.34 -11.68
N THR A 182 13.70 6.52 -11.20
CA THR A 182 14.44 7.24 -10.15
C THR A 182 13.47 7.78 -9.10
N TYR A 183 13.77 7.51 -7.83
CA TYR A 183 13.10 8.13 -6.69
C TYR A 183 13.63 9.55 -6.48
N LYS A 184 12.74 10.51 -6.29
CA LYS A 184 13.04 11.92 -6.07
C LYS A 184 12.31 12.42 -4.82
N PRO A 185 13.02 12.57 -3.68
CA PRO A 185 12.43 13.10 -2.46
C PRO A 185 12.07 14.58 -2.62
N ASN A 186 11.01 15.03 -1.99
CA ASN A 186 10.55 16.42 -2.07
C ASN A 186 11.59 17.44 -1.58
N ALA A 187 12.45 17.06 -0.64
CA ALA A 187 13.51 17.95 -0.13
C ALA A 187 14.49 18.41 -1.23
N SER A 188 14.77 17.55 -2.21
CA SER A 188 15.69 17.85 -3.32
C SER A 188 14.96 18.21 -4.61
N TYR A 189 13.73 17.78 -4.74
CA TYR A 189 12.91 17.95 -5.96
C TYR A 189 11.47 18.31 -5.58
N PRO A 190 11.11 19.61 -5.52
CA PRO A 190 9.76 20.04 -5.16
C PRO A 190 8.69 19.30 -5.98
N THR A 191 7.75 18.64 -5.28
CA THR A 191 6.77 17.77 -5.93
C THR A 191 5.55 18.53 -6.45
N ASP A 192 5.30 19.73 -5.93
CA ASP A 192 4.23 20.62 -6.41
C ASP A 192 2.85 19.92 -6.45
N CYS A 193 2.42 19.42 -5.29
CA CYS A 193 1.12 18.79 -5.12
C CYS A 193 -0.01 19.84 -5.20
N GLY A 194 -0.94 19.68 -6.14
CA GLY A 194 -2.09 20.57 -6.29
C GLY A 194 -2.03 21.51 -7.49
N LYS A 195 -1.05 21.31 -8.38
CA LYS A 195 -0.98 22.01 -9.68
C LYS A 195 -0.88 21.04 -10.84
#